data_5cdbda99418c4adc0d390569374e75e5
#
_entry.id   5cdbda99418c4adc0d390569374e75e5
#
_cell.length_a   1.000
_cell.length_b   1.000
_cell.length_c   1.000
_cell.angle_alpha   90.00
_cell.angle_beta   90.00
_cell.angle_gamma   90.00
#
_symmetry.space_group_name_H-M   'P 1'
#
loop_
_entity.id
_entity.type
_entity.pdbx_description
1 polymer ?
#
loop_
_entity_poly.entity_id
_entity_poly.type
_entity_poly.pdbx_seq_one_letter_code
_entity_poly.pdbx_strand_id
1 'polypeptide(L)'
;QGGALFDSLRVWENVAFGPIQSDGMPVEQARQVATAKLGAVGLGPEIGELFPSELSGGMQQRVALARAIAREPEIIFFDEPTTGLDPIMADVINDLIVKCVSDLGATAISITHDMASARKIGHRVGMLHEGRLVWQGPMADIDRSGNPYVDQFIHGHAEGPIRMQVRKL
;
A
#
# COMPACT_ATOMS: atom_id res chain seq x y z
N GLN A 1 4.90 0.52 -5.87
CA GLN A 1 5.66 1.66 -5.37
C GLN A 1 5.26 2.92 -6.14
N GLY A 2 5.01 4.08 -5.45
CA GLY A 2 4.61 5.32 -6.09
C GLY A 2 3.26 5.28 -6.83
N GLY A 3 2.36 4.34 -6.47
CA GLY A 3 1.07 4.14 -7.12
C GLY A 3 1.13 3.45 -8.48
N ALA A 4 2.25 3.49 -9.19
CA ALA A 4 2.50 2.87 -10.51
C ALA A 4 1.32 3.03 -11.50
N LEU A 5 0.73 4.22 -11.54
CA LEU A 5 -0.36 4.53 -12.47
C LEU A 5 0.18 4.67 -13.89
N PHE A 6 -0.66 4.34 -14.86
CA PHE A 6 -0.38 4.60 -16.28
C PHE A 6 -0.59 6.09 -16.57
N ASP A 7 0.46 6.84 -16.84
CA ASP A 7 0.41 8.30 -17.06
C ASP A 7 -0.44 8.70 -18.25
N SER A 8 -0.53 7.85 -19.26
CA SER A 8 -1.29 8.07 -20.49
C SER A 8 -2.78 7.76 -20.38
N LEU A 9 -3.21 7.17 -19.26
CA LEU A 9 -4.60 6.80 -19.01
C LEU A 9 -5.23 7.76 -18.00
N ARG A 10 -6.52 8.07 -18.19
CA ARG A 10 -7.30 8.78 -17.18
C ARG A 10 -7.41 7.95 -15.90
N VAL A 11 -7.77 8.58 -14.81
CA VAL A 11 -7.92 7.95 -13.51
C VAL A 11 -8.91 6.77 -13.57
N TRP A 12 -10.10 6.98 -14.18
CA TRP A 12 -11.08 5.89 -14.29
C TRP A 12 -10.55 4.72 -15.14
N GLU A 13 -9.78 5.01 -16.21
CA GLU A 13 -9.17 3.99 -17.07
C GLU A 13 -8.09 3.20 -16.33
N ASN A 14 -7.31 3.87 -15.46
CA ASN A 14 -6.38 3.20 -14.57
C ASN A 14 -7.08 2.19 -13.66
N VAL A 15 -8.19 2.59 -13.04
CA VAL A 15 -8.96 1.71 -12.14
C VAL A 15 -9.64 0.59 -12.92
N ALA A 16 -10.21 0.90 -14.08
CA ALA A 16 -10.90 -0.06 -14.96
C ALA A 16 -9.97 -0.97 -15.75
N PHE A 17 -8.64 -0.74 -15.72
CA PHE A 17 -7.68 -1.44 -16.58
C PHE A 17 -7.77 -2.97 -16.43
N GLY A 18 -7.73 -3.48 -15.19
CA GLY A 18 -7.86 -4.90 -14.92
C GLY A 18 -9.20 -5.49 -15.38
N PRO A 19 -10.33 -4.93 -14.98
CA PRO A 19 -11.65 -5.34 -15.44
C PRO A 19 -11.78 -5.40 -16.97
N ILE A 20 -11.27 -4.41 -17.70
CA ILE A 20 -11.34 -4.39 -19.17
C ILE A 20 -10.39 -5.41 -19.79
N GLN A 21 -9.10 -5.37 -19.41
CA GLN A 21 -8.06 -6.14 -20.12
C GLN A 21 -8.02 -7.61 -19.73
N SER A 22 -8.31 -7.92 -18.47
CA SER A 22 -8.20 -9.30 -17.96
C SER A 22 -9.55 -10.01 -17.93
N ASP A 23 -10.64 -9.29 -17.61
CA ASP A 23 -11.96 -9.91 -17.43
C ASP A 23 -12.86 -9.71 -18.64
N GLY A 24 -12.44 -8.91 -19.64
CA GLY A 24 -13.21 -8.61 -20.85
C GLY A 24 -14.48 -7.80 -20.58
N MET A 25 -14.51 -7.07 -19.46
CA MET A 25 -15.67 -6.28 -19.06
C MET A 25 -15.96 -5.17 -20.08
N PRO A 26 -17.22 -4.95 -20.50
CA PRO A 26 -17.58 -3.82 -21.35
C PRO A 26 -17.18 -2.49 -20.74
N VAL A 27 -16.67 -1.55 -21.55
CA VAL A 27 -16.11 -0.27 -21.11
C VAL A 27 -17.08 0.51 -20.21
N GLU A 28 -18.34 0.58 -20.58
CA GLU A 28 -19.35 1.31 -19.80
C GLU A 28 -19.55 0.70 -18.39
N GLN A 29 -19.58 -0.61 -18.30
CA GLN A 29 -19.66 -1.33 -17.02
C GLN A 29 -18.39 -1.12 -16.20
N ALA A 30 -17.21 -1.22 -16.81
CA ALA A 30 -15.94 -1.01 -16.17
C ALA A 30 -15.79 0.41 -15.61
N ARG A 31 -16.34 1.41 -16.33
CA ARG A 31 -16.39 2.80 -15.87
C ARG A 31 -17.27 2.96 -14.61
N GLN A 32 -18.40 2.27 -14.54
CA GLN A 32 -19.26 2.25 -13.34
C GLN A 32 -18.53 1.61 -12.17
N VAL A 33 -17.84 0.48 -12.39
CA VAL A 33 -16.98 -0.14 -11.37
C VAL A 33 -15.91 0.82 -10.89
N ALA A 34 -15.20 1.48 -11.82
CA ALA A 34 -14.15 2.44 -11.47
C ALA A 34 -14.70 3.58 -10.60
N THR A 35 -15.85 4.16 -10.97
CA THR A 35 -16.49 5.21 -10.19
C THR A 35 -16.84 4.75 -8.77
N ALA A 36 -17.39 3.54 -8.63
CA ALA A 36 -17.71 2.99 -7.32
C ALA A 36 -16.45 2.76 -6.46
N LYS A 37 -15.36 2.23 -7.06
CA LYS A 37 -14.10 1.99 -6.34
C LYS A 37 -13.36 3.30 -6.00
N LEU A 38 -13.44 4.32 -6.83
CA LEU A 38 -12.96 5.67 -6.49
C LEU A 38 -13.73 6.23 -5.29
N GLY A 39 -15.04 6.09 -5.27
CA GLY A 39 -15.86 6.47 -4.11
C GLY A 39 -15.48 5.72 -2.83
N ALA A 40 -15.16 4.43 -2.91
CA ALA A 40 -14.73 3.62 -1.77
C ALA A 40 -13.43 4.13 -1.11
N VAL A 41 -12.57 4.79 -1.88
CA VAL A 41 -11.32 5.42 -1.40
C VAL A 41 -11.46 6.93 -1.16
N GLY A 42 -12.70 7.46 -1.15
CA GLY A 42 -13.00 8.85 -0.84
C GLY A 42 -12.62 9.84 -1.95
N LEU A 43 -12.66 9.40 -3.22
CA LEU A 43 -12.48 10.27 -4.39
C LEU A 43 -13.82 10.43 -5.11
N GLY A 44 -14.16 11.68 -5.46
CA GLY A 44 -15.38 11.99 -6.20
C GLY A 44 -15.32 11.55 -7.67
N PRO A 45 -16.48 11.43 -8.33
CA PRO A 45 -16.55 10.99 -9.73
C PRO A 45 -15.81 11.92 -10.70
N GLU A 46 -15.69 13.21 -10.38
CA GLU A 46 -14.97 14.23 -11.18
C GLU A 46 -13.48 13.90 -11.31
N ILE A 47 -12.90 13.24 -10.31
CA ILE A 47 -11.49 12.83 -10.32
C ILE A 47 -11.23 11.77 -11.39
N GLY A 48 -12.24 11.00 -11.76
CA GLY A 48 -12.13 9.98 -12.80
C GLY A 48 -11.64 10.50 -14.14
N GLU A 49 -11.96 11.75 -14.51
CA GLU A 49 -11.61 12.34 -15.80
C GLU A 49 -10.20 12.94 -15.84
N LEU A 50 -9.53 13.09 -14.69
CA LEU A 50 -8.17 13.63 -14.60
C LEU A 50 -7.13 12.60 -15.03
N PHE A 51 -5.93 13.09 -15.32
CA PHE A 51 -4.74 12.27 -15.51
C PHE A 51 -3.93 12.18 -14.20
N PRO A 52 -3.09 11.14 -14.02
CA PRO A 52 -2.24 11.01 -12.83
C PRO A 52 -1.39 12.24 -12.51
N SER A 53 -0.90 12.94 -13.52
CA SER A 53 -0.09 14.16 -13.37
C SER A 53 -0.85 15.36 -12.76
N GLU A 54 -2.18 15.31 -12.74
CA GLU A 54 -3.05 16.35 -12.17
C GLU A 54 -3.40 16.08 -10.71
N LEU A 55 -2.94 14.92 -10.15
CA LEU A 55 -3.27 14.46 -8.81
C LEU A 55 -2.15 14.76 -7.81
N SER A 56 -2.51 15.04 -6.57
CA SER A 56 -1.56 15.01 -5.45
C SER A 56 -1.06 13.58 -5.18
N GLY A 57 0.10 13.42 -4.51
CA GLY A 57 0.64 12.11 -4.17
C GLY A 57 -0.34 11.23 -3.38
N GLY A 58 -1.06 11.80 -2.41
CA GLY A 58 -2.09 11.08 -1.65
C GLY A 58 -3.29 10.67 -2.51
N MET A 59 -3.68 11.47 -3.50
CA MET A 59 -4.72 11.09 -4.47
C MET A 59 -4.23 9.96 -5.39
N GLN A 60 -2.99 10.00 -5.86
CA GLN A 60 -2.40 8.92 -6.67
C GLN A 60 -2.40 7.58 -5.92
N GLN A 61 -2.05 7.58 -4.63
CA GLN A 61 -2.09 6.37 -3.79
C GLN A 61 -3.52 5.84 -3.63
N ARG A 62 -4.52 6.73 -3.45
CA ARG A 62 -5.93 6.32 -3.38
C ARG A 62 -6.41 5.72 -4.72
N VAL A 63 -6.03 6.29 -5.85
CA VAL A 63 -6.34 5.73 -7.18
C VAL A 63 -5.67 4.35 -7.35
N ALA A 64 -4.41 4.19 -6.91
CA ALA A 64 -3.73 2.91 -6.95
C ALA A 64 -4.44 1.85 -6.09
N LEU A 65 -4.93 2.24 -4.91
CA LEU A 65 -5.74 1.38 -4.05
C LEU A 65 -7.07 1.02 -4.73
N ALA A 66 -7.79 2.00 -5.31
CA ALA A 66 -9.02 1.76 -6.06
C ALA A 66 -8.80 0.75 -7.20
N ARG A 67 -7.68 0.90 -7.94
CA ARG A 67 -7.28 -0.06 -8.99
C ARG A 67 -7.00 -1.45 -8.43
N ALA A 68 -6.31 -1.54 -7.30
CA ALA A 68 -5.98 -2.82 -6.67
C ALA A 68 -7.24 -3.61 -6.26
N ILE A 69 -8.29 -2.90 -5.79
CA ILE A 69 -9.54 -3.52 -5.34
C ILE A 69 -10.62 -3.63 -6.43
N ALA A 70 -10.35 -3.16 -7.66
CA ALA A 70 -11.36 -3.12 -8.73
C ALA A 70 -11.88 -4.49 -9.15
N ARG A 71 -11.04 -5.52 -9.05
CA ARG A 71 -11.38 -6.92 -9.40
C ARG A 71 -11.76 -7.77 -8.18
N GLU A 72 -11.90 -7.17 -7.01
CA GLU A 72 -12.24 -7.84 -5.75
C GLU A 72 -11.32 -9.06 -5.47
N PRO A 73 -10.00 -8.86 -5.45
CA PRO A 73 -9.05 -9.96 -5.31
C PRO A 73 -9.10 -10.60 -3.92
N GLU A 74 -8.78 -11.90 -3.85
CA GLU A 74 -8.61 -12.62 -2.57
C GLU A 74 -7.31 -12.24 -1.86
N ILE A 75 -6.27 -11.82 -2.61
CA ILE A 75 -4.95 -11.46 -2.09
C ILE A 75 -4.51 -10.13 -2.69
N ILE A 76 -4.05 -9.21 -1.85
CA ILE A 76 -3.53 -7.90 -2.26
C ILE A 76 -2.09 -7.75 -1.76
N PHE A 77 -1.20 -7.30 -2.65
CA PHE A 77 0.17 -6.93 -2.31
C PHE A 77 0.32 -5.41 -2.31
N PHE A 78 0.81 -4.87 -1.20
CA PHE A 78 1.15 -3.46 -1.06
C PHE A 78 2.67 -3.33 -0.95
N ASP A 79 3.27 -2.55 -1.84
CA ASP A 79 4.70 -2.25 -1.82
C ASP A 79 4.89 -0.78 -1.48
N GLU A 80 5.35 -0.51 -0.25
CA GLU A 80 5.60 0.82 0.29
C GLU A 80 4.43 1.81 0.08
N PRO A 81 3.20 1.49 0.53
CA PRO A 81 1.99 2.23 0.16
C PRO A 81 1.93 3.65 0.70
N THR A 82 2.75 4.00 1.69
CA THR A 82 2.79 5.31 2.34
C THR A 82 4.07 6.10 2.07
N THR A 83 5.00 5.53 1.29
CA THR A 83 6.28 6.20 0.98
C THR A 83 6.05 7.51 0.24
N GLY A 84 6.75 8.57 0.70
CA GLY A 84 6.68 9.91 0.11
C GLY A 84 5.46 10.73 0.53
N LEU A 85 4.64 10.23 1.44
CA LEU A 85 3.52 10.96 2.04
C LEU A 85 3.95 11.58 3.38
N ASP A 86 3.30 12.69 3.73
CA ASP A 86 3.39 13.21 5.10
C ASP A 86 2.69 12.25 6.09
N PRO A 87 3.00 12.33 7.40
CA PRO A 87 2.47 11.39 8.39
C PRO A 87 0.95 11.37 8.49
N ILE A 88 0.27 12.50 8.25
CA ILE A 88 -1.20 12.58 8.30
C ILE A 88 -1.81 11.83 7.12
N MET A 89 -1.28 12.09 5.92
CA MET A 89 -1.72 11.38 4.72
C MET A 89 -1.38 9.89 4.76
N ALA A 90 -0.22 9.51 5.31
CA ALA A 90 0.13 8.12 5.51
C ALA A 90 -0.88 7.41 6.41
N ASP A 91 -1.31 8.05 7.49
CA ASP A 91 -2.33 7.51 8.39
C ASP A 91 -3.68 7.32 7.69
N VAL A 92 -4.11 8.29 6.88
CA VAL A 92 -5.34 8.17 6.05
C VAL A 92 -5.27 7.00 5.07
N ILE A 93 -4.11 6.82 4.40
CA ILE A 93 -3.94 5.67 3.46
C ILE A 93 -3.97 4.34 4.23
N ASN A 94 -3.36 4.27 5.40
CA ASN A 94 -3.40 3.09 6.25
C ASN A 94 -4.85 2.73 6.67
N ASP A 95 -5.67 3.72 7.06
CA ASP A 95 -7.09 3.51 7.35
C ASP A 95 -7.86 2.98 6.14
N LEU A 96 -7.61 3.53 4.97
CA LEU A 96 -8.21 3.06 3.72
C LEU A 96 -7.80 1.62 3.38
N ILE A 97 -6.53 1.25 3.59
CA ILE A 97 -6.05 -0.12 3.38
C ILE A 97 -6.79 -1.07 4.32
N VAL A 98 -6.82 -0.77 5.63
CA VAL A 98 -7.53 -1.62 6.62
C VAL A 98 -8.99 -1.78 6.24
N LYS A 99 -9.67 -0.66 5.93
CA LYS A 99 -11.08 -0.67 5.52
C LYS A 99 -11.30 -1.52 4.27
N CYS A 100 -10.57 -1.26 3.18
CA CYS A 100 -10.77 -1.96 1.91
C CYS A 100 -10.49 -3.46 2.02
N VAL A 101 -9.42 -3.85 2.74
CA VAL A 101 -9.08 -5.26 2.97
C VAL A 101 -10.16 -5.96 3.79
N SER A 102 -10.68 -5.29 4.84
CA SER A 102 -11.76 -5.82 5.66
C SER A 102 -13.08 -5.94 4.90
N ASP A 103 -13.46 -4.91 4.13
CA ASP A 103 -14.72 -4.89 3.37
C ASP A 103 -14.73 -5.99 2.28
N LEU A 104 -13.57 -6.32 1.71
CA LEU A 104 -13.41 -7.39 0.73
C LEU A 104 -13.27 -8.78 1.37
N GLY A 105 -12.95 -8.88 2.64
CA GLY A 105 -12.53 -10.14 3.26
C GLY A 105 -11.23 -10.71 2.67
N ALA A 106 -10.39 -9.85 2.08
CA ALA A 106 -9.16 -10.23 1.41
C ALA A 106 -8.01 -10.46 2.39
N THR A 107 -7.00 -11.21 1.94
CA THR A 107 -5.70 -11.28 2.63
C THR A 107 -4.75 -10.25 2.04
N ALA A 108 -4.08 -9.48 2.90
CA ALA A 108 -3.10 -8.48 2.46
C ALA A 108 -1.69 -8.85 2.89
N ILE A 109 -0.72 -8.62 2.00
CA ILE A 109 0.70 -8.67 2.31
C ILE A 109 1.24 -7.27 2.01
N SER A 110 1.82 -6.61 3.02
CA SER A 110 2.42 -5.29 2.86
C SER A 110 3.92 -5.35 3.13
N ILE A 111 4.69 -4.70 2.27
CA ILE A 111 6.10 -4.45 2.46
C ILE A 111 6.25 -2.98 2.84
N THR A 112 6.88 -2.69 3.96
CA THR A 112 7.15 -1.34 4.41
C THR A 112 8.31 -1.30 5.39
N HIS A 113 9.03 -0.19 5.41
CA HIS A 113 9.99 0.14 6.44
C HIS A 113 9.43 1.12 7.49
N ASP A 114 8.20 1.62 7.28
CA ASP A 114 7.54 2.50 8.24
C ASP A 114 6.82 1.69 9.33
N MET A 115 7.35 1.76 10.54
CA MET A 115 6.81 1.02 11.68
C MET A 115 5.45 1.51 12.14
N ALA A 116 5.09 2.78 11.92
CA ALA A 116 3.76 3.29 12.24
C ALA A 116 2.72 2.63 11.33
N SER A 117 2.97 2.62 10.03
CA SER A 117 2.14 1.90 9.05
C SER A 117 2.07 0.40 9.35
N ALA A 118 3.23 -0.25 9.58
CA ALA A 118 3.26 -1.68 9.86
C ALA A 118 2.41 -2.06 11.07
N ARG A 119 2.47 -1.28 12.16
CA ARG A 119 1.66 -1.50 13.37
C ARG A 119 0.17 -1.30 13.14
N LYS A 120 -0.20 -0.37 12.26
CA LYS A 120 -1.59 -0.04 11.98
C LYS A 120 -2.28 -1.09 11.10
N ILE A 121 -1.58 -1.55 10.05
CA ILE A 121 -2.18 -2.45 9.04
C ILE A 121 -1.89 -3.93 9.30
N GLY A 122 -0.82 -4.26 10.03
CA GLY A 122 -0.32 -5.64 10.15
C GLY A 122 -0.86 -6.38 11.38
N HIS A 123 -1.44 -7.57 11.18
CA HIS A 123 -1.72 -8.53 12.27
C HIS A 123 -0.48 -9.37 12.62
N ARG A 124 0.29 -9.72 11.61
CA ARG A 124 1.54 -10.46 11.71
C ARG A 124 2.63 -9.71 10.96
N VAL A 125 3.86 -9.87 11.41
CA VAL A 125 5.01 -9.22 10.80
C VAL A 125 6.17 -10.19 10.67
N GLY A 126 6.92 -10.03 9.59
CA GLY A 126 8.18 -10.71 9.36
C GLY A 126 9.27 -9.71 9.04
N MET A 127 10.44 -9.86 9.63
CA MET A 127 11.60 -9.03 9.33
C MET A 127 12.56 -9.75 8.41
N LEU A 128 12.82 -9.14 7.25
CA LEU A 128 13.80 -9.61 6.28
C LEU A 128 15.12 -8.86 6.45
N HIS A 129 16.23 -9.60 6.48
CA HIS A 129 17.58 -9.05 6.47
C HIS A 129 18.49 -9.94 5.64
N GLU A 130 19.26 -9.36 4.69
CA GLU A 130 20.18 -10.08 3.80
C GLU A 130 19.55 -11.32 3.14
N GLY A 131 18.32 -11.18 2.65
CA GLY A 131 17.59 -12.26 1.96
C GLY A 131 17.05 -13.37 2.87
N ARG A 132 17.09 -13.17 4.19
CA ARG A 132 16.60 -14.14 5.18
C ARG A 132 15.52 -13.54 6.06
N LEU A 133 14.54 -14.36 6.41
CA LEU A 133 13.55 -14.04 7.42
C LEU A 133 14.19 -14.26 8.80
N VAL A 134 14.61 -13.15 9.46
CA VAL A 134 15.34 -13.20 10.74
C VAL A 134 14.41 -13.29 11.94
N TRP A 135 13.15 -12.88 11.78
CA TRP A 135 12.10 -13.01 12.79
C TRP A 135 10.72 -12.94 12.14
N GLN A 136 9.73 -13.60 12.76
CA GLN A 136 8.31 -13.46 12.44
C GLN A 136 7.44 -13.73 13.66
N GLY A 137 6.30 -13.01 13.74
CA GLY A 137 5.35 -13.19 14.84
C GLY A 137 4.11 -12.31 14.71
N PRO A 138 3.22 -12.36 15.70
CA PRO A 138 2.15 -11.39 15.84
C PRO A 138 2.73 -9.97 15.99
N MET A 139 2.06 -8.97 15.42
CA MET A 139 2.48 -7.57 15.57
C MET A 139 2.55 -7.14 17.05
N ALA A 140 1.65 -7.65 17.89
CA ALA A 140 1.62 -7.37 19.32
C ALA A 140 2.88 -7.83 20.08
N ASP A 141 3.67 -8.74 19.52
CA ASP A 141 4.85 -9.30 20.15
C ASP A 141 6.17 -8.67 19.65
N ILE A 142 6.10 -7.74 18.69
CA ILE A 142 7.29 -7.19 18.02
C ILE A 142 8.26 -6.54 19.03
N ASP A 143 7.74 -5.79 19.99
CA ASP A 143 8.54 -5.10 21.02
C ASP A 143 9.16 -6.07 22.03
N ARG A 144 8.72 -7.31 22.05
CA ARG A 144 9.19 -8.39 22.92
C ARG A 144 9.75 -9.55 22.12
N SER A 145 10.17 -9.28 20.89
CA SER A 145 10.69 -10.28 19.95
C SER A 145 11.92 -11.03 20.48
N GLY A 146 12.71 -10.41 21.37
CA GLY A 146 14.01 -10.92 21.82
C GLY A 146 15.06 -11.01 20.71
N ASN A 147 14.77 -10.48 19.54
CA ASN A 147 15.65 -10.52 18.39
C ASN A 147 16.39 -9.20 18.21
N PRO A 148 17.74 -9.17 18.24
CA PRO A 148 18.51 -7.93 18.18
C PRO A 148 18.39 -7.17 16.86
N TYR A 149 18.08 -7.84 15.76
CA TYR A 149 17.80 -7.16 14.47
C TYR A 149 16.48 -6.38 14.52
N VAL A 150 15.46 -7.02 15.08
CA VAL A 150 14.14 -6.37 15.27
C VAL A 150 14.28 -5.19 16.21
N ASP A 151 14.92 -5.39 17.36
CA ASP A 151 15.12 -4.33 18.37
C ASP A 151 15.84 -3.12 17.79
N GLN A 152 16.95 -3.33 17.07
CA GLN A 152 17.67 -2.26 16.40
C GLN A 152 16.79 -1.49 15.42
N PHE A 153 16.01 -2.21 14.61
CA PHE A 153 15.21 -1.62 13.54
C PHE A 153 14.04 -0.80 14.08
N ILE A 154 13.27 -1.36 15.02
CA ILE A 154 12.06 -0.68 15.53
C ILE A 154 12.37 0.54 16.39
N HIS A 155 13.56 0.56 17.04
CA HIS A 155 14.00 1.70 17.85
C HIS A 155 14.93 2.66 17.10
N GLY A 156 15.33 2.34 15.86
CA GLY A 156 16.20 3.20 15.06
C GLY A 156 17.61 3.35 15.60
N HIS A 157 18.15 2.32 16.27
CA HIS A 157 19.48 2.40 16.83
C HIS A 157 20.55 2.31 15.73
N ALA A 158 21.52 3.24 15.74
CA ALA A 158 22.62 3.24 14.78
C ALA A 158 23.58 2.05 15.00
N GLU A 159 23.74 1.62 16.24
CA GLU A 159 24.59 0.50 16.64
C GLU A 159 23.75 -0.76 16.79
N GLY A 160 24.27 -1.90 16.25
CA GLY A 160 23.60 -3.20 16.33
C GLY A 160 24.07 -4.17 15.27
N PRO A 161 23.35 -5.30 15.10
CA PRO A 161 23.72 -6.33 14.12
C PRO A 161 23.55 -5.86 12.67
N ILE A 162 22.65 -4.90 12.39
CA ILE A 162 22.48 -4.29 11.07
C ILE A 162 23.55 -3.23 10.88
N ARG A 163 24.55 -3.52 10.04
CA ARG A 163 25.66 -2.60 9.78
C ARG A 163 25.40 -1.84 8.49
N MET A 164 25.25 -0.52 8.59
CA MET A 164 25.23 0.35 7.42
C MET A 164 26.63 0.54 6.88
N GLN A 165 26.86 0.24 5.61
CA GLN A 165 28.11 0.58 4.94
C GLN A 165 28.14 2.09 4.66
N VAL A 166 28.51 2.88 5.66
CA VAL A 166 28.78 4.30 5.45
C VAL A 166 30.20 4.42 4.88
N ARG A 167 30.32 4.83 3.61
CA ARG A 167 31.62 5.26 3.09
C ARG A 167 32.09 6.42 3.98
N LYS A 168 33.21 6.22 4.68
CA LYS A 168 33.91 7.36 5.30
C LYS A 168 34.29 8.30 4.17
N LEU A 169 33.77 9.52 4.22
CA LEU A 169 34.21 10.64 3.39
C LEU A 169 35.65 10.99 3.69
#